data_60a0658ebcc61ee39bf39d880547298b
#
_entry.id   60a0658ebcc61ee39bf39d880547298b
#
_cell.length_a   1.000
_cell.length_b   1.000
_cell.length_c   1.000
_cell.angle_alpha   90.00
_cell.angle_beta   90.00
_cell.angle_gamma   90.00
#
_symmetry.space_group_name_H-M   'P 1'
#
loop_
_entity.id
_entity.type
_entity.pdbx_description
1 polymer ?
#
loop_
_entity_poly.entity_id
_entity_poly.type
_entity_poly.pdbx_seq_one_letter_code
_entity_poly.pdbx_strand_id
1 'polypeptide(L)'
;MNRAVFEFNRVTDRVILKPLSSVYITVVPEAPRQGVSNVMRNLREPWVFINDLLQFKLDRAGATLGRFIINSTVGVAGLFKVSDEVGIPYHSEDFGQTLATWGIGDGPYLVLPLLGPSNGRDAFGFAANVYADPVSLTLEEIDDSKKFFDLSMTRTAIEAFDARVRLHTTLDELYKEDDPYVVARSVYWQRRRFEIYDGNPPEPEEDIFDMLEEEQAAIDAEEAQPENKQ
;
A
#
# COMPACT_ATOMS: atom_id res chain seq x y z
N MET A 1 13.19 -16.43 -5.16
CA MET A 1 11.73 -16.29 -5.38
C MET A 1 11.28 -14.82 -5.48
N ASN A 2 11.57 -13.94 -4.52
CA ASN A 2 11.12 -12.53 -4.53
C ASN A 2 11.55 -11.75 -5.77
N ARG A 3 12.82 -11.86 -6.22
CA ARG A 3 13.30 -11.22 -7.45
C ARG A 3 12.52 -11.65 -8.69
N ALA A 4 12.18 -12.93 -8.81
CA ALA A 4 11.39 -13.43 -9.95
C ALA A 4 9.97 -12.83 -9.96
N VAL A 5 9.32 -12.70 -8.79
CA VAL A 5 8.01 -12.05 -8.68
C VAL A 5 8.12 -10.54 -8.93
N PHE A 6 9.19 -9.89 -8.47
CA PHE A 6 9.46 -8.49 -8.77
C PHE A 6 9.61 -8.24 -10.27
N GLU A 7 10.38 -9.09 -10.97
CA GLU A 7 10.52 -9.01 -12.42
C GLU A 7 9.20 -9.25 -13.15
N PHE A 8 8.42 -10.22 -12.71
CA PHE A 8 7.06 -10.42 -13.23
C PHE A 8 6.21 -9.14 -13.07
N ASN A 9 6.22 -8.52 -11.89
CA ASN A 9 5.50 -7.27 -11.63
C ASN A 9 6.02 -6.14 -12.53
N ARG A 10 7.35 -6.00 -12.68
CA ARG A 10 7.99 -5.00 -13.53
C ARG A 10 7.62 -5.16 -15.01
N VAL A 11 7.60 -6.40 -15.50
CA VAL A 11 7.19 -6.68 -16.89
C VAL A 11 5.71 -6.37 -17.08
N THR A 12 4.86 -6.78 -16.15
CA THR A 12 3.42 -6.49 -16.19
C THR A 12 3.15 -4.98 -16.14
N ASP A 13 3.86 -4.26 -15.28
CA ASP A 13 3.77 -2.79 -15.23
C ASP A 13 4.16 -2.18 -16.59
N ARG A 14 5.32 -2.56 -17.14
CA ARG A 14 5.84 -2.01 -18.39
C ARG A 14 4.92 -2.27 -19.59
N VAL A 15 4.33 -3.45 -19.65
CA VAL A 15 3.54 -3.91 -20.80
C VAL A 15 2.06 -3.48 -20.69
N ILE A 16 1.51 -3.41 -19.48
CA ILE A 16 0.08 -3.19 -19.26
C ILE A 16 -0.17 -1.88 -18.51
N LEU A 17 0.33 -1.76 -17.25
CA LEU A 17 -0.08 -0.65 -16.39
C LEU A 17 0.51 0.69 -16.84
N LYS A 18 1.76 0.72 -17.27
CA LYS A 18 2.41 1.94 -17.75
C LYS A 18 1.73 2.52 -19.00
N PRO A 19 1.47 1.76 -20.08
CA PRO A 19 0.73 2.28 -21.23
C PRO A 19 -0.66 2.79 -20.85
N LEU A 20 -1.42 2.03 -20.07
CA LEU A 20 -2.76 2.43 -19.61
C LEU A 20 -2.73 3.71 -18.77
N SER A 21 -1.80 3.80 -17.80
CA SER A 21 -1.65 5.00 -16.97
C SER A 21 -1.21 6.21 -17.78
N SER A 22 -0.32 6.03 -18.79
CA SER A 22 0.13 7.10 -19.68
C SER A 22 -1.02 7.67 -20.51
N VAL A 23 -1.85 6.80 -21.09
CA VAL A 23 -3.06 7.22 -21.84
C VAL A 23 -4.02 7.94 -20.88
N TYR A 24 -4.28 7.38 -19.70
CA TYR A 24 -5.16 8.00 -18.71
C TYR A 24 -4.67 9.39 -18.28
N ILE A 25 -3.36 9.54 -18.00
CA ILE A 25 -2.76 10.84 -17.65
C ILE A 25 -2.86 11.86 -18.77
N THR A 26 -2.76 11.41 -20.02
CA THR A 26 -2.82 12.30 -21.20
C THR A 26 -4.25 12.75 -21.51
N VAL A 27 -5.22 11.84 -21.36
CA VAL A 27 -6.62 12.11 -21.77
C VAL A 27 -7.42 12.74 -20.64
N VAL A 28 -7.19 12.34 -19.40
CA VAL A 28 -7.97 12.81 -18.25
C VAL A 28 -7.24 13.96 -17.56
N PRO A 29 -7.83 15.16 -17.46
CA PRO A 29 -7.24 16.29 -16.75
C PRO A 29 -6.94 15.97 -15.29
N GLU A 30 -6.04 16.75 -14.69
CA GLU A 30 -5.57 16.49 -13.31
C GLU A 30 -6.71 16.53 -12.27
N ALA A 31 -7.61 17.50 -12.34
CA ALA A 31 -8.68 17.66 -11.36
C ALA A 31 -9.63 16.44 -11.28
N PRO A 32 -10.16 15.86 -12.37
CA PRO A 32 -10.90 14.60 -12.32
C PRO A 32 -10.08 13.42 -11.76
N ARG A 33 -8.78 13.32 -12.10
CA ARG A 33 -7.90 12.27 -11.56
C ARG A 33 -7.74 12.38 -10.06
N GLN A 34 -7.54 13.60 -9.55
CA GLN A 34 -7.51 13.87 -8.11
C GLN A 34 -8.83 13.53 -7.45
N GLY A 35 -9.97 13.82 -8.10
CA GLY A 35 -11.29 13.44 -7.61
C GLY A 35 -11.43 11.94 -7.40
N VAL A 36 -11.02 11.12 -8.38
CA VAL A 36 -11.02 9.65 -8.25
C VAL A 36 -10.15 9.21 -7.07
N SER A 37 -8.94 9.72 -6.98
CA SER A 37 -8.01 9.43 -5.87
C SER A 37 -8.60 9.78 -4.51
N ASN A 38 -9.29 10.94 -4.42
CA ASN A 38 -9.93 11.39 -3.18
C ASN A 38 -11.10 10.48 -2.77
N VAL A 39 -11.95 10.07 -3.72
CA VAL A 39 -13.04 9.10 -3.46
C VAL A 39 -12.47 7.78 -2.95
N MET A 40 -11.41 7.23 -3.58
CA MET A 40 -10.79 5.99 -3.11
C MET A 40 -10.25 6.13 -1.68
N ARG A 41 -9.60 7.25 -1.35
CA ARG A 41 -9.15 7.53 0.02
C ARG A 41 -10.32 7.63 1.00
N ASN A 42 -11.39 8.34 0.64
CA ASN A 42 -12.58 8.47 1.48
C ASN A 42 -13.25 7.12 1.76
N LEU A 43 -13.29 6.23 0.77
CA LEU A 43 -13.78 4.86 0.95
C LEU A 43 -12.90 3.99 1.88
N ARG A 44 -11.64 4.37 2.11
CA ARG A 44 -10.75 3.70 3.06
C ARG A 44 -10.89 4.22 4.50
N GLU A 45 -11.44 5.42 4.70
CA GLU A 45 -11.54 6.05 6.03
C GLU A 45 -12.26 5.16 7.08
N PRO A 46 -13.35 4.44 6.76
CA PRO A 46 -13.96 3.54 7.73
C PRO A 46 -13.01 2.43 8.23
N TRP A 47 -12.14 1.92 7.34
CA TRP A 47 -11.13 0.94 7.71
C TRP A 47 -9.99 1.56 8.51
N VAL A 48 -9.52 2.75 8.11
CA VAL A 48 -8.53 3.53 8.87
C VAL A 48 -9.04 3.79 10.28
N PHE A 49 -10.29 4.23 10.43
CA PHE A 49 -10.94 4.46 11.73
C PHE A 49 -10.94 3.22 12.63
N ILE A 50 -11.27 2.04 12.08
CA ILE A 50 -11.23 0.79 12.84
C ILE A 50 -9.80 0.49 13.31
N ASN A 51 -8.80 0.66 12.45
CA ASN A 51 -7.40 0.42 12.80
C ASN A 51 -6.89 1.43 13.82
N ASP A 52 -7.25 2.72 13.73
CA ASP A 52 -6.96 3.72 14.76
C ASP A 52 -7.51 3.26 16.14
N LEU A 53 -8.77 2.76 16.19
CA LEU A 53 -9.37 2.26 17.43
C LEU A 53 -8.65 1.01 17.95
N LEU A 54 -8.31 0.05 17.09
CA LEU A 54 -7.59 -1.18 17.46
C LEU A 54 -6.17 -0.90 17.96
N GLN A 55 -5.59 0.24 17.57
CA GLN A 55 -4.30 0.73 18.05
C GLN A 55 -4.43 1.66 19.27
N PHE A 56 -5.65 1.90 19.78
CA PHE A 56 -5.94 2.84 20.88
C PHE A 56 -5.55 4.29 20.58
N LYS A 57 -5.45 4.69 19.31
CA LYS A 57 -5.14 6.05 18.84
C LYS A 57 -6.42 6.88 18.73
N LEU A 58 -7.07 7.17 19.86
CA LEU A 58 -8.42 7.77 19.88
C LEU A 58 -8.49 9.17 19.24
N ASP A 59 -7.45 9.98 19.38
CA ASP A 59 -7.40 11.30 18.73
C ASP A 59 -7.36 11.18 17.21
N ARG A 60 -6.60 10.21 16.70
CA ARG A 60 -6.54 9.89 15.26
C ARG A 60 -7.86 9.32 14.77
N ALA A 61 -8.47 8.41 15.52
CA ALA A 61 -9.80 7.88 15.21
C ALA A 61 -10.83 9.01 15.09
N GLY A 62 -10.82 9.96 16.02
CA GLY A 62 -11.68 11.15 15.97
C GLY A 62 -11.44 12.00 14.72
N ALA A 63 -10.17 12.22 14.36
CA ALA A 63 -9.79 12.93 13.14
C ALA A 63 -10.25 12.19 11.88
N THR A 64 -10.04 10.87 11.80
CA THR A 64 -10.49 10.02 10.68
C THR A 64 -12.00 10.08 10.50
N LEU A 65 -12.76 9.94 11.59
CA LEU A 65 -14.22 10.05 11.56
C LEU A 65 -14.69 11.45 11.07
N GLY A 66 -14.08 12.50 11.61
CA GLY A 66 -14.36 13.88 11.19
C GLY A 66 -14.09 14.08 9.70
N ARG A 67 -12.97 13.57 9.19
CA ARG A 67 -12.61 13.61 7.77
C ARG A 67 -13.64 12.88 6.92
N PHE A 68 -14.00 11.64 7.30
CA PHE A 68 -14.97 10.85 6.57
C PHE A 68 -16.32 11.58 6.46
N ILE A 69 -16.82 12.15 7.56
CA ILE A 69 -18.09 12.88 7.56
C ILE A 69 -18.00 14.13 6.68
N ILE A 70 -16.95 14.95 6.84
CA ILE A 70 -16.79 16.21 6.10
C ILE A 70 -16.64 15.91 4.60
N ASN A 71 -15.77 14.98 4.23
CA ASN A 71 -15.52 14.66 2.83
C ASN A 71 -16.71 13.95 2.17
N SER A 72 -17.44 13.13 2.91
CA SER A 72 -18.62 12.43 2.38
C SER A 72 -19.82 13.37 2.20
N THR A 73 -19.97 14.39 3.04
CA THR A 73 -21.09 15.35 2.98
C THR A 73 -20.73 16.57 2.14
N VAL A 74 -19.91 17.47 2.68
CA VAL A 74 -19.49 18.71 2.03
C VAL A 74 -18.58 18.45 0.84
N GLY A 75 -17.74 17.41 0.90
CA GLY A 75 -16.83 16.98 -0.16
C GLY A 75 -17.48 16.13 -1.25
N VAL A 76 -18.81 15.98 -1.26
CA VAL A 76 -19.59 15.25 -2.28
C VAL A 76 -19.07 13.81 -2.43
N ALA A 77 -19.33 12.98 -1.43
CA ALA A 77 -18.87 11.57 -1.36
C ALA A 77 -17.34 11.40 -1.47
N GLY A 78 -16.59 12.40 -1.03
CA GLY A 78 -15.12 12.37 -1.03
C GLY A 78 -14.47 12.88 -2.31
N LEU A 79 -15.23 13.42 -3.26
CA LEU A 79 -14.67 13.99 -4.49
C LEU A 79 -13.73 15.17 -4.18
N PHE A 80 -14.07 15.98 -3.17
CA PHE A 80 -13.27 17.12 -2.69
C PHE A 80 -12.72 16.82 -1.29
N LYS A 81 -11.44 17.16 -1.05
CA LYS A 81 -10.75 17.00 0.24
C LYS A 81 -10.99 18.19 1.15
N VAL A 82 -12.25 18.44 1.52
CA VAL A 82 -12.62 19.58 2.38
C VAL A 82 -11.98 19.48 3.76
N SER A 83 -11.75 18.28 4.27
CA SER A 83 -11.08 18.06 5.55
C SER A 83 -9.65 18.61 5.60
N ASP A 84 -8.92 18.58 4.49
CA ASP A 84 -7.56 19.13 4.42
C ASP A 84 -7.59 20.66 4.57
N GLU A 85 -8.61 21.33 4.02
CA GLU A 85 -8.80 22.79 4.09
C GLU A 85 -9.15 23.27 5.51
N VAL A 86 -9.77 22.40 6.32
CA VAL A 86 -10.08 22.72 7.72
C VAL A 86 -9.01 22.23 8.70
N GLY A 87 -7.85 21.81 8.20
CA GLY A 87 -6.68 21.47 9.01
C GLY A 87 -6.69 20.05 9.59
N ILE A 88 -7.45 19.12 9.01
CA ILE A 88 -7.45 17.70 9.40
C ILE A 88 -6.75 16.90 8.31
N PRO A 89 -5.41 16.74 8.36
CA PRO A 89 -4.64 16.08 7.30
C PRO A 89 -4.91 14.57 7.23
N TYR A 90 -4.71 14.02 6.05
CA TYR A 90 -4.84 12.58 5.82
C TYR A 90 -3.73 11.80 6.51
N HIS A 91 -4.07 10.71 7.16
CA HIS A 91 -3.17 9.64 7.53
C HIS A 91 -3.72 8.28 7.05
N SER A 92 -2.87 7.30 6.99
CA SER A 92 -3.23 5.95 6.54
C SER A 92 -2.93 4.95 7.62
N GLU A 93 -3.90 4.12 7.93
CA GLU A 93 -3.72 2.95 8.81
C GLU A 93 -4.20 1.69 8.10
N ASP A 94 -3.58 0.57 8.43
CA ASP A 94 -3.95 -0.75 7.96
C ASP A 94 -3.77 -1.80 9.06
N PHE A 95 -4.28 -3.00 8.82
CA PHE A 95 -4.23 -4.05 9.83
C PHE A 95 -2.80 -4.58 10.07
N GLY A 96 -1.89 -4.48 9.10
CA GLY A 96 -0.47 -4.79 9.32
C GLY A 96 0.19 -3.83 10.31
N GLN A 97 -0.14 -2.52 10.28
CA GLN A 97 0.29 -1.54 11.28
C GLN A 97 -0.31 -1.84 12.66
N THR A 98 -1.59 -2.22 12.70
CA THR A 98 -2.24 -2.65 13.95
C THR A 98 -1.54 -3.85 14.56
N LEU A 99 -1.22 -4.87 13.77
CA LEU A 99 -0.46 -6.04 14.23
C LEU A 99 0.94 -5.65 14.71
N ALA A 100 1.62 -4.70 14.07
CA ALA A 100 2.90 -4.17 14.53
C ALA A 100 2.78 -3.51 15.91
N THR A 101 1.77 -2.68 16.10
CA THR A 101 1.48 -2.03 17.39
C THR A 101 1.21 -3.06 18.49
N TRP A 102 0.64 -4.21 18.16
CA TRP A 102 0.44 -5.33 19.09
C TRP A 102 1.70 -6.17 19.30
N GLY A 103 2.85 -5.79 18.73
CA GLY A 103 4.13 -6.46 18.90
C GLY A 103 4.37 -7.65 17.98
N ILE A 104 3.55 -7.82 16.92
CA ILE A 104 3.78 -8.87 15.93
C ILE A 104 4.89 -8.39 14.98
N GLY A 105 5.98 -9.16 14.92
CA GLY A 105 7.12 -8.89 14.07
C GLY A 105 6.79 -8.94 12.58
N ASP A 106 7.67 -8.35 11.77
CA ASP A 106 7.48 -8.20 10.32
C ASP A 106 7.40 -9.54 9.58
N GLY A 107 8.14 -10.55 10.04
CA GLY A 107 8.35 -11.80 9.32
C GLY A 107 9.22 -11.59 8.05
N PRO A 108 9.30 -12.59 7.18
CA PRO A 108 10.14 -12.51 5.98
C PRO A 108 9.63 -11.44 5.02
N TYR A 109 10.58 -10.78 4.33
CA TYR A 109 10.27 -9.92 3.19
C TYR A 109 9.69 -10.73 2.05
N LEU A 110 8.62 -10.24 1.46
CA LEU A 110 7.91 -10.87 0.36
C LEU A 110 7.66 -9.85 -0.75
N VAL A 111 7.65 -10.32 -1.98
CA VAL A 111 7.08 -9.57 -3.10
C VAL A 111 5.81 -10.26 -3.55
N LEU A 112 4.68 -9.58 -3.44
CA LEU A 112 3.38 -10.11 -3.83
C LEU A 112 3.13 -9.86 -5.33
N PRO A 113 2.60 -10.85 -6.06
CA PRO A 113 2.24 -10.67 -7.46
C PRO A 113 1.25 -9.49 -7.62
N LEU A 114 1.56 -8.57 -8.50
CA LEU A 114 0.82 -7.33 -8.83
C LEU A 114 0.70 -6.30 -7.70
N LEU A 115 0.89 -6.68 -6.44
CA LEU A 115 0.78 -5.80 -5.27
C LEU A 115 2.12 -5.20 -4.85
N GLY A 116 3.25 -5.84 -5.23
CA GLY A 116 4.58 -5.31 -4.97
C GLY A 116 5.19 -5.72 -3.62
N PRO A 117 6.13 -4.91 -3.08
CA PRO A 117 6.82 -5.16 -1.83
C PRO A 117 5.88 -5.32 -0.63
N SER A 118 6.17 -6.29 0.23
CA SER A 118 5.42 -6.63 1.45
C SER A 118 6.31 -7.38 2.43
N ASN A 119 5.75 -7.79 3.56
CA ASN A 119 6.33 -8.74 4.50
C ASN A 119 5.24 -9.73 4.96
N GLY A 120 5.61 -10.72 5.79
CA GLY A 120 4.67 -11.74 6.25
C GLY A 120 3.48 -11.17 7.00
N ARG A 121 3.71 -10.23 7.93
CA ARG A 121 2.66 -9.53 8.69
C ARG A 121 1.74 -8.71 7.80
N ASP A 122 2.33 -7.91 6.90
CA ASP A 122 1.59 -7.00 6.05
C ASP A 122 0.78 -7.75 4.96
N ALA A 123 1.32 -8.88 4.45
CA ALA A 123 0.58 -9.77 3.56
C ALA A 123 -0.66 -10.36 4.25
N PHE A 124 -0.54 -10.76 5.52
CA PHE A 124 -1.68 -11.20 6.33
C PHE A 124 -2.65 -10.03 6.59
N GLY A 125 -2.15 -8.84 6.92
CA GLY A 125 -2.94 -7.62 7.09
C GLY A 125 -3.72 -7.26 5.83
N PHE A 126 -3.11 -7.38 4.66
CA PHE A 126 -3.78 -7.18 3.39
C PHE A 126 -4.92 -8.18 3.16
N ALA A 127 -4.69 -9.47 3.45
CA ALA A 127 -5.74 -10.46 3.37
C ALA A 127 -6.92 -10.13 4.31
N ALA A 128 -6.63 -9.74 5.55
CA ALA A 128 -7.65 -9.29 6.50
C ALA A 128 -8.43 -8.08 5.98
N ASN A 129 -7.76 -7.09 5.36
CA ASN A 129 -8.42 -5.94 4.73
C ASN A 129 -9.43 -6.37 3.66
N VAL A 130 -9.07 -7.34 2.82
CA VAL A 130 -9.96 -7.82 1.74
C VAL A 130 -11.21 -8.48 2.32
N TYR A 131 -11.10 -9.22 3.43
CA TYR A 131 -12.21 -9.97 4.01
C TYR A 131 -13.01 -9.21 5.07
N ALA A 132 -12.47 -8.16 5.67
CA ALA A 132 -13.10 -7.45 6.79
C ALA A 132 -13.36 -5.96 6.51
N ASP A 133 -13.16 -5.49 5.28
CA ASP A 133 -13.42 -4.09 4.93
C ASP A 133 -14.90 -3.73 5.14
N PRO A 134 -15.22 -2.77 6.03
CA PRO A 134 -16.59 -2.46 6.42
C PRO A 134 -17.43 -1.91 5.26
N VAL A 135 -16.81 -1.24 4.29
CA VAL A 135 -17.52 -0.72 3.11
C VAL A 135 -17.99 -1.90 2.25
N SER A 136 -17.14 -2.89 2.07
CA SER A 136 -17.51 -4.10 1.34
C SER A 136 -18.57 -4.90 2.09
N LEU A 137 -18.44 -5.02 3.41
CA LEU A 137 -19.41 -5.74 4.27
C LEU A 137 -20.81 -5.08 4.29
N THR A 138 -20.87 -3.74 4.32
CA THR A 138 -22.16 -3.04 4.32
C THR A 138 -22.89 -3.09 2.96
N LEU A 139 -22.16 -3.26 1.89
CA LEU A 139 -22.73 -3.46 0.55
C LEU A 139 -23.17 -4.91 0.32
N GLU A 140 -22.81 -5.82 1.24
CA GLU A 140 -23.09 -7.27 1.19
C GLU A 140 -24.56 -7.65 1.53
N GLU A 141 -25.38 -6.76 2.03
CA GLU A 141 -26.83 -7.00 2.09
C GLU A 141 -27.44 -7.32 0.71
N ILE A 142 -26.62 -7.29 -0.33
CA ILE A 142 -26.91 -7.78 -1.68
C ILE A 142 -26.38 -9.23 -1.80
N ASP A 143 -27.01 -10.15 -1.12
CA ASP A 143 -27.27 -11.60 -1.31
C ASP A 143 -26.35 -12.43 -2.24
N ASP A 144 -25.00 -12.18 -2.31
CA ASP A 144 -24.11 -13.10 -3.04
C ASP A 144 -22.62 -12.92 -2.66
N SER A 145 -22.04 -13.92 -2.00
CA SER A 145 -20.63 -13.95 -1.62
C SER A 145 -19.64 -13.78 -2.80
N LYS A 146 -20.06 -14.08 -4.04
CA LYS A 146 -19.29 -13.80 -5.25
C LYS A 146 -19.21 -12.31 -5.52
N LYS A 147 -20.29 -11.57 -5.33
CA LYS A 147 -20.32 -10.12 -5.56
C LYS A 147 -19.43 -9.37 -4.57
N PHE A 148 -19.34 -9.85 -3.34
CA PHE A 148 -18.41 -9.30 -2.34
C PHE A 148 -16.95 -9.42 -2.80
N PHE A 149 -16.52 -10.61 -3.17
CA PHE A 149 -15.16 -10.83 -3.64
C PHE A 149 -14.87 -10.00 -4.91
N ASP A 150 -15.81 -9.95 -5.83
CA ASP A 150 -15.70 -9.18 -7.07
C ASP A 150 -15.59 -7.66 -6.77
N LEU A 151 -16.36 -7.13 -5.81
CA LEU A 151 -16.32 -5.72 -5.43
C LEU A 151 -14.99 -5.36 -4.75
N SER A 152 -14.54 -6.19 -3.80
CA SER A 152 -13.26 -5.99 -3.09
C SER A 152 -12.08 -6.07 -4.05
N MET A 153 -12.08 -7.01 -4.98
CA MET A 153 -11.04 -7.13 -6.00
C MET A 153 -11.08 -5.96 -7.00
N THR A 154 -12.25 -5.54 -7.42
CA THR A 154 -12.41 -4.38 -8.32
C THR A 154 -11.90 -3.12 -7.66
N ARG A 155 -12.25 -2.88 -6.40
CA ARG A 155 -11.75 -1.75 -5.61
C ARG A 155 -10.23 -1.80 -5.48
N THR A 156 -9.66 -2.95 -5.11
CA THR A 156 -8.20 -3.14 -5.01
C THR A 156 -7.51 -2.86 -6.35
N ALA A 157 -8.08 -3.31 -7.46
CA ALA A 157 -7.53 -3.04 -8.79
C ALA A 157 -7.57 -1.54 -9.15
N ILE A 158 -8.65 -0.84 -8.82
CA ILE A 158 -8.77 0.61 -9.04
C ILE A 158 -7.76 1.36 -8.16
N GLU A 159 -7.61 0.99 -6.89
CA GLU A 159 -6.63 1.58 -5.96
C GLU A 159 -5.19 1.34 -6.44
N ALA A 160 -4.88 0.14 -6.92
CA ALA A 160 -3.56 -0.18 -7.47
C ALA A 160 -3.27 0.63 -8.75
N PHE A 161 -4.26 0.79 -9.62
CA PHE A 161 -4.13 1.63 -10.81
C PHE A 161 -3.96 3.11 -10.45
N ASP A 162 -4.75 3.64 -9.52
CA ASP A 162 -4.62 5.01 -9.01
C ASP A 162 -3.23 5.24 -8.38
N ALA A 163 -2.74 4.28 -7.60
CA ALA A 163 -1.38 4.32 -7.05
C ALA A 163 -0.33 4.36 -8.17
N ARG A 164 -0.48 3.55 -9.23
CA ARG A 164 0.40 3.58 -10.40
C ARG A 164 0.38 4.93 -11.11
N VAL A 165 -0.79 5.55 -11.25
CA VAL A 165 -0.93 6.89 -11.83
C VAL A 165 -0.20 7.93 -10.99
N ARG A 166 -0.39 7.92 -9.68
CA ARG A 166 0.29 8.84 -8.74
C ARG A 166 1.81 8.66 -8.71
N LEU A 167 2.26 7.43 -8.82
CA LEU A 167 3.69 7.07 -8.79
C LEU A 167 4.31 6.95 -10.18
N HIS A 168 3.66 7.50 -11.23
CA HIS A 168 4.08 7.30 -12.62
C HIS A 168 5.56 7.64 -12.85
N THR A 169 5.98 8.83 -12.45
CA THR A 169 7.36 9.29 -12.60
C THR A 169 8.32 8.53 -11.67
N THR A 170 7.91 8.30 -10.41
CA THR A 170 8.73 7.61 -9.40
C THR A 170 9.06 6.18 -9.81
N LEU A 171 8.07 5.44 -10.34
CA LEU A 171 8.31 4.08 -10.83
C LEU A 171 9.16 4.06 -12.09
N ASP A 172 9.00 5.06 -12.96
CA ASP A 172 9.84 5.18 -14.16
C ASP A 172 11.31 5.47 -13.79
N GLU A 173 11.58 6.23 -12.74
CA GLU A 173 12.93 6.46 -12.23
C GLU A 173 13.46 5.20 -11.51
N LEU A 174 12.66 4.59 -10.65
CA LEU A 174 13.03 3.34 -9.98
C LEU A 174 13.52 2.27 -10.96
N TYR A 175 12.83 2.11 -12.08
CA TYR A 175 13.18 1.08 -13.07
C TYR A 175 14.44 1.39 -13.91
N LYS A 176 15.05 2.56 -13.72
CA LYS A 176 16.34 2.94 -14.32
C LYS A 176 17.53 2.66 -13.41
N GLU A 177 17.29 2.39 -12.14
CA GLU A 177 18.35 2.04 -11.18
C GLU A 177 19.06 0.75 -11.59
N ASP A 178 20.30 0.59 -11.17
CA ASP A 178 21.11 -0.59 -11.47
C ASP A 178 20.48 -1.86 -10.90
N ASP A 179 19.99 -1.79 -9.65
CA ASP A 179 19.18 -2.83 -9.02
C ASP A 179 17.85 -2.27 -8.46
N PRO A 180 16.79 -2.22 -9.30
CA PRO A 180 15.50 -1.70 -8.87
C PRO A 180 14.84 -2.49 -7.74
N TYR A 181 15.17 -3.78 -7.61
CA TYR A 181 14.65 -4.63 -6.54
C TYR A 181 15.19 -4.21 -5.17
N VAL A 182 16.49 -3.98 -5.06
CA VAL A 182 17.12 -3.54 -3.80
C VAL A 182 16.58 -2.17 -3.40
N VAL A 183 16.49 -1.23 -4.34
CA VAL A 183 15.94 0.10 -4.07
C VAL A 183 14.47 0.01 -3.62
N ALA A 184 13.63 -0.75 -4.32
CA ALA A 184 12.23 -0.94 -3.95
C ALA A 184 12.07 -1.55 -2.55
N ARG A 185 12.91 -2.53 -2.19
CA ARG A 185 12.94 -3.16 -0.87
C ARG A 185 13.33 -2.16 0.22
N SER A 186 14.39 -1.38 0.00
CA SER A 186 14.85 -0.35 0.94
C SER A 186 13.77 0.72 1.18
N VAL A 187 13.17 1.24 0.10
CA VAL A 187 12.07 2.22 0.18
C VAL A 187 10.87 1.65 0.93
N TYR A 188 10.51 0.39 0.68
CA TYR A 188 9.42 -0.28 1.40
C TYR A 188 9.67 -0.30 2.90
N TRP A 189 10.86 -0.75 3.36
CA TRP A 189 11.17 -0.83 4.78
C TRP A 189 11.19 0.54 5.46
N GLN A 190 11.81 1.54 4.84
CA GLN A 190 11.85 2.90 5.38
C GLN A 190 10.44 3.48 5.52
N ARG A 191 9.64 3.37 4.46
CA ARG A 191 8.27 3.83 4.45
C ARG A 191 7.43 3.09 5.50
N ARG A 192 7.57 1.77 5.60
CA ARG A 192 6.79 0.96 6.53
C ARG A 192 7.09 1.30 7.98
N ARG A 193 8.36 1.48 8.31
CA ARG A 193 8.74 1.98 9.65
C ARG A 193 8.15 3.36 9.93
N PHE A 194 8.24 4.28 8.98
CA PHE A 194 7.64 5.60 9.12
C PHE A 194 6.13 5.54 9.38
N GLU A 195 5.40 4.67 8.68
CA GLU A 195 3.96 4.46 8.87
C GLU A 195 3.63 3.86 10.25
N ILE A 196 4.35 2.81 10.68
CA ILE A 196 4.12 2.15 11.99
C ILE A 196 4.34 3.10 13.17
N TYR A 197 5.32 3.98 13.08
CA TYR A 197 5.69 4.93 14.15
C TYR A 197 5.09 6.33 13.95
N ASP A 198 4.06 6.46 13.13
CA ASP A 198 3.32 7.73 12.91
C ASP A 198 4.22 8.91 12.52
N GLY A 199 5.23 8.65 11.71
CA GLY A 199 6.17 9.65 11.24
C GLY A 199 7.39 9.88 12.15
N ASN A 200 7.48 9.21 13.29
CA ASN A 200 8.58 9.34 14.25
C ASN A 200 9.26 7.98 14.50
N PRO A 201 9.82 7.34 13.48
CA PRO A 201 10.51 6.07 13.69
C PRO A 201 11.70 6.28 14.64
N PRO A 202 11.99 5.32 15.55
CA PRO A 202 13.22 5.35 16.32
C PRO A 202 14.43 5.36 15.37
N GLU A 203 15.55 5.93 15.83
CA GLU A 203 16.78 5.83 15.06
C GLU A 203 17.03 4.35 14.72
N PRO A 204 17.51 4.06 13.50
CA PRO A 204 17.83 2.69 13.13
C PRO A 204 18.89 2.16 14.13
N GLU A 205 18.59 1.08 14.82
CA GLU A 205 19.63 0.34 15.50
C GLU A 205 20.64 -0.09 14.43
N GLU A 206 21.94 0.02 14.71
CA GLU A 206 23.02 -0.33 13.77
C GLU A 206 22.82 -1.74 13.20
N ASP A 207 22.22 -2.64 13.98
CA ASP A 207 21.87 -4.01 13.62
C ASP A 207 21.02 -4.17 12.35
N ILE A 208 20.24 -3.16 11.96
CA ILE A 208 19.37 -3.29 10.76
C ILE A 208 20.18 -3.15 9.48
N PHE A 209 21.17 -2.28 9.47
CA PHE A 209 22.08 -2.15 8.33
C PHE A 209 22.97 -3.39 8.21
N ASP A 210 23.47 -3.89 9.32
CA ASP A 210 24.27 -5.11 9.38
C ASP A 210 23.45 -6.32 8.92
N MET A 211 22.18 -6.46 9.36
CA MET A 211 21.29 -7.51 8.89
C MET A 211 20.99 -7.42 7.38
N LEU A 212 20.83 -6.21 6.84
CA LEU A 212 20.62 -6.03 5.40
C LEU A 212 21.87 -6.36 4.59
N GLU A 213 23.08 -6.04 5.12
CA GLU A 213 24.36 -6.39 4.51
C GLU A 213 24.61 -7.90 4.56
N GLU A 214 24.35 -8.55 5.71
CA GLU A 214 24.48 -10.00 5.86
C GLU A 214 23.51 -10.77 4.94
N GLU A 215 22.26 -10.33 4.85
CA GLU A 215 21.28 -10.96 3.97
C GLU A 215 21.64 -10.74 2.49
N GLN A 216 22.16 -9.56 2.12
CA GLN A 216 22.64 -9.31 0.77
C GLN A 216 23.86 -10.18 0.45
N ALA A 217 24.82 -10.27 1.36
CA ALA A 217 25.99 -11.13 1.21
C ALA A 217 25.61 -12.61 1.09
N ALA A 218 24.59 -13.07 1.81
CA ALA A 218 24.07 -14.43 1.70
C ALA A 218 23.41 -14.70 0.34
N ILE A 219 22.69 -13.73 -0.20
CA ILE A 219 22.07 -13.81 -1.53
C ILE A 219 23.15 -13.86 -2.62
N ASP A 220 24.13 -12.98 -2.53
CA ASP A 220 25.25 -12.92 -3.49
C ASP A 220 26.09 -14.20 -3.45
N ALA A 221 26.27 -14.81 -2.27
CA ALA A 221 26.97 -16.08 -2.11
C ALA A 221 26.16 -17.27 -2.69
N GLU A 222 24.83 -17.25 -2.62
CA GLU A 222 23.96 -18.27 -3.22
C GLU A 222 23.96 -18.15 -4.75
N GLU A 223 23.98 -16.95 -5.29
CA GLU A 223 24.06 -16.69 -6.75
C GLU A 223 25.45 -17.01 -7.32
N ALA A 224 26.51 -16.90 -6.52
CA ALA A 224 27.89 -17.20 -6.92
C ALA A 224 28.21 -18.71 -6.96
N GLN A 225 27.35 -19.58 -6.41
CA GLN A 225 27.55 -21.03 -6.51
C GLN A 225 27.21 -21.53 -7.92
N PRO A 226 28.19 -22.07 -8.68
CA PRO A 226 27.90 -22.61 -10.00
C PRO A 226 26.94 -23.79 -9.86
N GLU A 227 25.83 -23.76 -10.63
CA GLU A 227 24.95 -24.91 -10.81
C GLU A 227 25.79 -26.15 -11.12
N ASN A 228 25.94 -27.03 -10.15
CA ASN A 228 26.52 -28.34 -10.37
C ASN A 228 25.49 -29.19 -11.14
N LYS A 229 25.46 -29.06 -12.48
CA LYS A 229 24.72 -29.94 -13.36
C LYS A 229 25.40 -31.30 -13.30
N GLN A 230 24.76 -32.25 -12.61
CA GLN A 230 24.93 -33.67 -12.86
C GLN A 230 23.84 -34.17 -13.81
#